data_701b07e47789cd28b80598f366b4cc8e
#
_entry.id   701b07e47789cd28b80598f366b4cc8e
#
_cell.length_a   1.000
_cell.length_b   1.000
_cell.length_c   1.000
_cell.angle_alpha   90.00
_cell.angle_beta   90.00
_cell.angle_gamma   90.00
#
_symmetry.space_group_name_H-M   'P 1'
#
loop_
_entity.id
_entity.type
_entity.pdbx_description
1 polymer ?
#
loop_
_entity_poly.entity_id
_entity_poly.type
_entity_poly.pdbx_seq_one_letter_code
_entity_poly.pdbx_strand_id
1 'polypeptide(L)'
;MIGPFPLAETLLHIQQHAPLFKLVSHAADLQTAIDQTPPVFPAVYVVRQERGRPSAGASGGVLIQQVDVDVICVLYVKNVANQASGSRVAKDIDAIAAQLRGALLNWSPVAGMEPISFNASRDQSHKNGLLIAQELYRSRYRIEVRP
;
A
#
# COMPACT_ATOMS: atom_id res chain seq x y z
N MET A 1 11.40 -18.49 -4.05
CA MET A 1 11.49 -17.10 -4.46
C MET A 1 12.38 -16.35 -3.50
N ILE A 2 13.05 -15.31 -3.93
CA ILE A 2 13.97 -14.55 -3.09
C ILE A 2 13.35 -13.17 -2.75
N GLY A 3 12.41 -12.71 -3.54
CA GLY A 3 11.84 -11.37 -3.40
C GLY A 3 12.73 -10.32 -4.06
N PRO A 4 12.59 -9.03 -3.72
CA PRO A 4 11.60 -8.48 -2.79
C PRO A 4 10.17 -8.48 -3.36
N PHE A 5 9.22 -8.07 -2.53
CA PHE A 5 7.85 -7.82 -2.99
C PHE A 5 7.88 -6.79 -4.12
N PRO A 6 7.28 -7.07 -5.30
CA PRO A 6 7.47 -6.22 -6.47
C PRO A 6 6.64 -4.94 -6.39
N LEU A 7 7.33 -3.83 -6.17
CA LEU A 7 6.69 -2.53 -6.04
C LEU A 7 6.17 -1.99 -7.37
N ALA A 8 6.96 -2.12 -8.45
CA ALA A 8 6.58 -1.60 -9.76
C ALA A 8 5.29 -2.25 -10.28
N GLU A 9 5.18 -3.57 -10.17
CA GLU A 9 3.98 -4.31 -10.56
C GLU A 9 2.78 -3.93 -9.71
N THR A 10 3.00 -3.65 -8.43
CA THR A 10 1.94 -3.21 -7.52
C THR A 10 1.40 -1.85 -7.94
N LEU A 11 2.27 -0.90 -8.26
CA LEU A 11 1.85 0.42 -8.74
C LEU A 11 1.06 0.30 -10.04
N LEU A 12 1.53 -0.50 -10.97
CA LEU A 12 0.85 -0.72 -12.24
C LEU A 12 -0.53 -1.36 -12.04
N HIS A 13 -0.62 -2.33 -11.15
CA HIS A 13 -1.88 -3.00 -10.82
C HIS A 13 -2.90 -2.01 -10.23
N ILE A 14 -2.45 -1.14 -9.33
CA ILE A 14 -3.30 -0.09 -8.77
C ILE A 14 -3.79 0.85 -9.87
N GLN A 15 -2.89 1.29 -10.76
CA GLN A 15 -3.27 2.15 -11.89
C GLN A 15 -4.36 1.52 -12.76
N GLN A 16 -4.26 0.22 -13.02
CA GLN A 16 -5.19 -0.49 -13.89
C GLN A 16 -6.52 -0.79 -13.22
N HIS A 17 -6.54 -1.07 -11.91
CA HIS A 17 -7.71 -1.57 -11.20
C HIS A 17 -8.32 -0.56 -10.23
N ALA A 18 -7.68 0.57 -10.01
CA ALA A 18 -8.20 1.68 -9.22
C ALA A 18 -8.10 2.99 -10.02
N PRO A 19 -8.87 3.11 -11.12
CA PRO A 19 -8.73 4.23 -12.05
C PRO A 19 -9.18 5.58 -11.49
N LEU A 20 -9.79 5.65 -10.31
CA LEU A 20 -10.08 6.93 -9.68
C LEU A 20 -8.82 7.69 -9.28
N PHE A 21 -7.71 7.01 -9.02
CA PHE A 21 -6.45 7.67 -8.72
C PHE A 21 -5.86 8.32 -9.97
N LYS A 22 -5.56 9.60 -9.88
CA LYS A 22 -4.88 10.34 -10.95
C LYS A 22 -3.37 10.29 -10.83
N LEU A 23 -2.87 9.93 -9.66
CA LEU A 23 -1.44 9.72 -9.42
C LEU A 23 -1.27 8.49 -8.56
N VAL A 24 -0.47 7.54 -9.05
CA VAL A 24 -0.04 6.37 -8.30
C VAL A 24 1.48 6.38 -8.29
N SER A 25 2.07 6.53 -7.12
CA SER A 25 3.52 6.63 -6.97
C SER A 25 3.98 5.87 -5.75
N HIS A 26 5.26 5.92 -5.46
CA HIS A 26 5.84 5.27 -4.29
C HIS A 26 6.63 6.29 -3.47
N ALA A 27 6.90 5.94 -2.23
CA ALA A 27 7.79 6.68 -1.35
C ALA A 27 8.68 5.71 -0.59
N ALA A 28 9.85 6.18 -0.18
CA ALA A 28 10.84 5.34 0.48
C ALA A 28 10.38 4.94 1.90
N ASP A 29 9.66 5.81 2.57
CA ASP A 29 9.16 5.56 3.92
C ASP A 29 7.84 6.29 4.16
N LEU A 30 7.21 5.97 5.29
CA LEU A 30 5.90 6.52 5.63
C LEU A 30 5.92 8.04 5.79
N GLN A 31 6.96 8.60 6.42
CA GLN A 31 7.05 10.04 6.62
C GLN A 31 7.15 10.78 5.29
N THR A 32 7.96 10.27 4.38
CA THR A 32 8.07 10.83 3.03
C THR A 32 6.72 10.76 2.29
N ALA A 33 5.99 9.66 2.43
CA ALA A 33 4.67 9.51 1.81
C ALA A 33 3.65 10.51 2.39
N ILE A 34 3.72 10.80 3.68
CA ILE A 34 2.82 11.74 4.37
C ILE A 34 3.15 13.19 4.00
N ASP A 35 4.41 13.49 3.72
CA ASP A 35 4.89 14.85 3.46
C ASP A 35 4.84 15.25 1.98
N GLN A 36 4.15 14.48 1.15
CA GLN A 36 4.04 14.78 -0.28
C GLN A 36 3.12 15.98 -0.54
N THR A 37 3.38 16.64 -1.66
CA THR A 37 2.50 17.67 -2.21
C THR A 37 2.09 17.20 -3.61
N PRO A 38 1.06 16.33 -3.73
CA PRO A 38 0.70 15.79 -5.04
C PRO A 38 0.25 16.90 -6.01
N PRO A 39 0.69 16.84 -7.28
CA PRO A 39 0.25 17.81 -8.28
C PRO A 39 -1.19 17.58 -8.75
N VAL A 40 -1.71 16.38 -8.59
CA VAL A 40 -3.06 15.99 -8.98
C VAL A 40 -3.70 15.11 -7.91
N PHE A 41 -5.02 15.08 -7.86
CA PHE A 41 -5.79 14.33 -6.86
C PHE A 41 -6.92 13.55 -7.55
N PRO A 42 -7.35 12.41 -7.00
CA PRO A 42 -6.78 11.70 -5.86
C PRO A 42 -5.40 11.11 -6.17
N ALA A 43 -4.57 11.03 -5.14
CA ALA A 43 -3.23 10.47 -5.27
C ALA A 43 -3.01 9.38 -4.23
N VAL A 44 -2.18 8.40 -4.56
CA VAL A 44 -1.74 7.38 -3.62
C VAL A 44 -0.23 7.22 -3.72
N TYR A 45 0.41 7.18 -2.56
CA TYR A 45 1.84 6.86 -2.42
C TYR A 45 1.97 5.55 -1.68
N VAL A 46 2.64 4.59 -2.31
CA VAL A 46 2.80 3.25 -1.78
C VAL A 46 4.16 3.11 -1.13
N VAL A 47 4.18 2.64 0.10
CA VAL A 47 5.38 2.34 0.87
C VAL A 47 5.44 0.84 1.09
N ARG A 48 6.59 0.26 0.80
CA ARG A 48 6.85 -1.16 1.04
C ARG A 48 7.79 -1.28 2.22
N GLN A 49 7.40 -2.10 3.20
CA GLN A 49 8.27 -2.48 4.31
C GLN A 49 8.31 -4.00 4.41
N GLU A 50 9.51 -4.55 4.51
CA GLU A 50 9.69 -5.99 4.63
C GLU A 50 10.47 -6.31 5.89
N ARG A 51 10.05 -7.38 6.55
CA ARG A 51 10.69 -7.85 7.77
C ARG A 51 10.82 -9.35 7.72
N GLY A 52 12.06 -9.83 7.75
CA GLY A 52 12.34 -11.25 7.86
C GLY A 52 12.02 -11.76 9.26
N ARG A 53 11.34 -12.90 9.35
CA ARG A 53 11.18 -13.60 10.62
C ARG A 53 12.48 -14.31 10.96
N PRO A 54 12.82 -14.46 12.27
CA PRO A 54 13.99 -15.24 12.64
C PRO A 54 13.92 -16.65 12.03
N SER A 55 15.01 -17.07 11.39
CA SER A 55 15.10 -18.41 10.82
C SER A 55 15.35 -19.42 11.94
N ALA A 56 14.68 -20.57 11.88
CA ALA A 56 14.88 -21.66 12.82
C ALA A 56 16.20 -22.43 12.59
N GLY A 57 17.03 -21.96 11.67
CA GLY A 57 18.27 -22.59 11.24
C GLY A 57 18.11 -23.29 9.90
N ALA A 58 19.23 -23.49 9.23
CA ALA A 58 19.26 -24.19 7.95
C ALA A 58 19.28 -25.69 8.19
N SER A 59 18.31 -26.40 7.61
CA SER A 59 18.32 -27.85 7.58
C SER A 59 18.93 -28.30 6.24
N GLY A 60 20.01 -29.08 6.32
CA GLY A 60 20.71 -29.57 5.12
C GLY A 60 21.35 -28.46 4.29
N GLY A 61 21.73 -27.35 4.91
CA GLY A 61 22.35 -26.21 4.22
C GLY A 61 21.38 -25.30 3.47
N VAL A 62 20.08 -25.57 3.49
CA VAL A 62 19.07 -24.74 2.84
C VAL A 62 18.55 -23.71 3.84
N LEU A 63 18.65 -22.42 3.52
CA LEU A 63 18.01 -21.39 4.29
C LEU A 63 16.53 -21.29 3.87
N ILE A 64 15.65 -21.43 4.84
CA ILE A 64 14.21 -21.19 4.66
C ILE A 64 13.80 -20.10 5.65
N GLN A 65 13.25 -19.00 5.12
CA GLN A 65 12.88 -17.87 5.96
C GLN A 65 11.61 -17.23 5.43
N GLN A 66 10.71 -16.92 6.34
CA GLN A 66 9.51 -16.17 6.00
C GLN A 66 9.77 -14.67 6.12
N VAL A 67 9.19 -13.93 5.18
CA VAL A 67 9.25 -12.47 5.14
C VAL A 67 7.83 -11.93 5.20
N ASP A 68 7.59 -11.07 6.20
CA ASP A 68 6.35 -10.32 6.30
C ASP A 68 6.50 -9.02 5.52
N VAL A 69 5.49 -8.72 4.70
CA VAL A 69 5.46 -7.51 3.87
C VAL A 69 4.31 -6.62 4.33
N ASP A 70 4.63 -5.38 4.66
CA ASP A 70 3.64 -4.34 4.87
C ASP A 70 3.59 -3.46 3.62
N VAL A 71 2.40 -3.32 3.05
CA VAL A 71 2.13 -2.40 1.95
C VAL A 71 1.28 -1.28 2.52
N ILE A 72 1.86 -0.11 2.66
CA ILE A 72 1.22 1.05 3.26
C ILE A 72 0.87 2.02 2.14
N CYS A 73 -0.40 2.35 2.00
CA CYS A 73 -0.88 3.27 0.98
C CYS A 73 -1.34 4.56 1.67
N VAL A 74 -0.71 5.67 1.30
CA VAL A 74 -1.09 7.01 1.78
C VAL A 74 -1.91 7.68 0.69
N LEU A 75 -3.18 7.95 1.00
CA LEU A 75 -4.15 8.49 0.07
C LEU A 75 -4.34 9.99 0.33
N TYR A 76 -4.32 10.76 -0.75
CA TYR A 76 -4.56 12.20 -0.72
C TYR A 76 -5.82 12.52 -1.50
N VAL A 77 -6.76 13.15 -0.83
CA VAL A 77 -8.02 13.62 -1.44
C VAL A 77 -8.15 15.10 -1.19
N LYS A 78 -8.41 15.85 -2.26
CA LYS A 78 -8.60 17.29 -2.15
C LYS A 78 -10.08 17.60 -1.99
N ASN A 79 -10.39 18.34 -0.95
CA ASN A 79 -11.72 18.88 -0.75
C ASN A 79 -11.81 20.23 -1.47
N VAL A 80 -12.41 20.23 -2.66
CA VAL A 80 -12.59 21.45 -3.46
C VAL A 80 -13.95 22.09 -3.23
N ALA A 81 -14.86 21.42 -2.55
CA ALA A 81 -16.16 21.95 -2.29
C ALA A 81 -16.15 22.81 -1.03
N ASN A 82 -17.14 23.68 -0.93
CA ASN A 82 -17.34 24.54 0.20
C ASN A 82 -17.35 23.71 1.51
N GLN A 83 -16.45 24.00 2.39
CA GLN A 83 -15.92 23.15 3.43
C GLN A 83 -16.82 23.01 4.68
N ALA A 84 -18.04 23.49 4.60
CA ALA A 84 -18.92 23.52 5.76
C ALA A 84 -19.33 22.15 6.26
N SER A 85 -19.22 21.10 5.45
CA SER A 85 -19.42 19.73 5.88
C SER A 85 -18.31 18.83 5.37
N GLY A 86 -17.66 18.10 6.25
CA GLY A 86 -16.71 17.05 5.87
C GLY A 86 -17.34 15.84 5.18
N SER A 87 -18.67 15.83 5.01
CA SER A 87 -19.39 14.66 4.51
C SER A 87 -19.05 14.32 3.06
N ARG A 88 -18.81 15.31 2.21
CA ARG A 88 -18.45 15.07 0.81
C ARG A 88 -17.04 14.48 0.69
N VAL A 89 -16.10 15.00 1.46
CA VAL A 89 -14.72 14.48 1.50
C VAL A 89 -14.71 13.06 2.06
N ALA A 90 -15.51 12.81 3.10
CA ALA A 90 -15.63 11.47 3.66
C ALA A 90 -16.16 10.47 2.63
N LYS A 91 -17.15 10.84 1.83
CA LYS A 91 -17.67 9.99 0.75
C LYS A 91 -16.62 9.74 -0.33
N ASP A 92 -15.85 10.76 -0.69
CA ASP A 92 -14.80 10.63 -1.69
C ASP A 92 -13.70 9.71 -1.22
N ILE A 93 -13.25 9.84 0.02
CA ILE A 93 -12.23 8.96 0.58
C ILE A 93 -12.72 7.53 0.69
N ASP A 94 -13.98 7.32 1.06
CA ASP A 94 -14.56 5.98 1.15
C ASP A 94 -14.60 5.30 -0.22
N ALA A 95 -15.00 6.02 -1.25
CA ALA A 95 -15.05 5.50 -2.62
C ALA A 95 -13.65 5.13 -3.12
N ILE A 96 -12.66 5.97 -2.86
CA ILE A 96 -11.28 5.76 -3.26
C ILE A 96 -10.67 4.59 -2.50
N ALA A 97 -10.88 4.54 -1.19
CA ALA A 97 -10.40 3.43 -0.37
C ALA A 97 -11.05 2.10 -0.80
N ALA A 98 -12.33 2.10 -1.10
CA ALA A 98 -13.03 0.92 -1.58
C ALA A 98 -12.46 0.44 -2.91
N GLN A 99 -12.15 1.34 -3.82
CA GLN A 99 -11.55 0.98 -5.10
C GLN A 99 -10.13 0.42 -4.93
N LEU A 100 -9.34 1.01 -4.04
CA LEU A 100 -8.01 0.50 -3.72
C LEU A 100 -8.08 -0.89 -3.10
N ARG A 101 -9.00 -1.11 -2.16
CA ARG A 101 -9.22 -2.43 -1.57
C ARG A 101 -9.64 -3.45 -2.61
N GLY A 102 -10.52 -3.08 -3.53
CA GLY A 102 -10.92 -3.95 -4.63
C GLY A 102 -9.77 -4.33 -5.55
N ALA A 103 -8.81 -3.43 -5.73
CA ALA A 103 -7.62 -3.70 -6.53
C ALA A 103 -6.63 -4.63 -5.82
N LEU A 104 -6.40 -4.44 -4.53
CA LEU A 104 -5.31 -5.09 -3.81
C LEU A 104 -5.70 -6.39 -3.11
N LEU A 105 -6.91 -6.44 -2.52
CA LEU A 105 -7.29 -7.60 -1.71
C LEU A 105 -7.37 -8.87 -2.56
N ASN A 106 -6.81 -9.94 -2.01
CA ASN A 106 -6.74 -11.26 -2.64
C ASN A 106 -5.91 -11.29 -3.94
N TRP A 107 -5.09 -10.29 -4.17
CA TRP A 107 -4.18 -10.26 -5.31
C TRP A 107 -2.77 -10.65 -4.88
N SER A 108 -2.11 -11.45 -5.71
CA SER A 108 -0.69 -11.83 -5.53
C SER A 108 0.10 -11.28 -6.70
N PRO A 109 1.09 -10.40 -6.45
CA PRO A 109 1.87 -9.82 -7.55
C PRO A 109 2.76 -10.83 -8.26
N VAL A 110 3.15 -11.88 -7.56
CA VAL A 110 4.00 -12.96 -8.09
C VAL A 110 3.51 -14.28 -7.52
N ALA A 111 3.55 -15.34 -8.32
CA ALA A 111 3.25 -16.67 -7.84
C ALA A 111 4.17 -17.03 -6.67
N GLY A 112 3.60 -17.60 -5.62
CA GLY A 112 4.31 -17.97 -4.39
C GLY A 112 4.25 -16.92 -3.28
N MET A 113 3.76 -15.70 -3.57
CA MET A 113 3.42 -14.75 -2.52
C MET A 113 2.01 -14.98 -2.03
N GLU A 114 1.80 -14.82 -0.72
CA GLU A 114 0.45 -14.86 -0.18
C GLU A 114 -0.37 -13.70 -0.76
N PRO A 115 -1.65 -13.94 -1.06
CA PRO A 115 -2.53 -12.85 -1.47
C PRO A 115 -2.56 -11.72 -0.44
N ILE A 116 -2.64 -10.49 -0.93
CA ILE A 116 -2.70 -9.32 -0.06
C ILE A 116 -3.98 -9.37 0.77
N SER A 117 -3.83 -9.12 2.07
CA SER A 117 -4.92 -8.99 3.02
C SER A 117 -4.94 -7.60 3.64
N PHE A 118 -6.10 -7.22 4.16
CA PHE A 118 -6.29 -5.94 4.83
C PHE A 118 -5.78 -6.04 6.27
N ASN A 119 -5.05 -5.02 6.71
CA ASN A 119 -4.58 -4.96 8.09
C ASN A 119 -5.27 -3.87 8.90
N ALA A 120 -5.23 -2.62 8.41
CA ALA A 120 -5.79 -1.49 9.15
C ALA A 120 -5.99 -0.30 8.23
N SER A 121 -6.83 0.63 8.66
CA SER A 121 -6.92 1.94 8.04
C SER A 121 -6.95 3.00 9.13
N ARG A 122 -6.46 4.17 8.81
CA ARG A 122 -6.56 5.31 9.71
C ARG A 122 -6.62 6.59 8.90
N ASP A 123 -7.50 7.49 9.32
CA ASP A 123 -7.56 8.82 8.77
C ASP A 123 -6.49 9.67 9.42
N GLN A 124 -5.81 10.45 8.60
CA GLN A 124 -4.90 11.46 9.08
C GLN A 124 -5.54 12.82 8.95
N SER A 125 -4.88 13.83 9.50
CA SER A 125 -5.45 15.16 9.62
C SER A 125 -5.78 15.83 8.29
N HIS A 126 -6.79 16.67 8.31
CA HIS A 126 -7.02 17.71 7.32
C HIS A 126 -5.91 18.74 7.38
N LYS A 127 -5.25 18.97 6.26
CA LYS A 127 -4.28 20.05 6.12
C LYS A 127 -4.54 20.77 4.82
N ASN A 128 -4.84 22.08 4.90
CA ASN A 128 -5.03 22.92 3.71
C ASN A 128 -6.07 22.36 2.71
N GLY A 129 -7.19 21.87 3.22
CA GLY A 129 -8.23 21.29 2.36
C GLY A 129 -7.89 19.90 1.82
N LEU A 130 -6.84 19.28 2.31
CA LEU A 130 -6.48 17.90 1.97
C LEU A 130 -6.91 16.96 3.08
N LEU A 131 -7.53 15.86 2.71
CA LEU A 131 -7.68 14.71 3.58
C LEU A 131 -6.60 13.71 3.23
N ILE A 132 -5.87 13.28 4.25
CA ILE A 132 -4.82 12.27 4.12
C ILE A 132 -5.27 11.05 4.92
N ALA A 133 -5.30 9.88 4.27
CA ALA A 133 -5.67 8.64 4.91
C ALA A 133 -4.60 7.58 4.66
N GLN A 134 -4.52 6.61 5.56
CA GLN A 134 -3.64 5.46 5.40
C GLN A 134 -4.45 4.18 5.30
N GLU A 135 -4.10 3.35 4.33
CA GLU A 135 -4.58 1.98 4.18
C GLU A 135 -3.39 1.04 4.30
N LEU A 136 -3.47 0.12 5.24
CA LEU A 136 -2.38 -0.80 5.53
C LEU A 136 -2.78 -2.21 5.11
N TYR A 137 -1.93 -2.83 4.32
CA TYR A 137 -2.11 -4.17 3.78
C TYR A 137 -0.92 -5.05 4.15
N ARG A 138 -1.12 -6.34 4.09
CA ARG A 138 -0.09 -7.33 4.38
C ARG A 138 -0.02 -8.41 3.32
N SER A 139 1.18 -8.88 3.09
CA SER A 139 1.46 -10.09 2.34
C SER A 139 2.59 -10.83 3.04
N ARG A 140 2.97 -11.96 2.49
CA ARG A 140 4.05 -12.79 3.01
C ARG A 140 4.63 -13.63 1.89
N TYR A 141 5.93 -13.88 1.96
CA TYR A 141 6.55 -14.87 1.09
C TYR A 141 7.66 -15.61 1.83
N ARG A 142 8.10 -16.69 1.25
CA ARG A 142 9.15 -17.52 1.81
C ARG A 142 10.38 -17.46 0.93
N ILE A 143 11.51 -17.12 1.54
CA ILE A 143 12.81 -17.22 0.90
C ILE A 143 13.33 -18.64 1.09
N GLU A 144 13.83 -19.22 0.02
CA GLU A 144 14.51 -20.50 0.06
C GLU A 144 15.81 -20.37 -0.74
N VAL A 145 16.94 -20.50 -0.05
CA VAL A 145 18.25 -20.34 -0.67
C VAL A 145 19.13 -21.54 -0.34
N ARG A 146 19.64 -22.17 -1.38
CA ARG A 146 20.58 -23.27 -1.28
C ARG A 146 22.00 -22.73 -1.38
N PRO A 147 22.97 -23.37 -0.67
CA PRO A 147 24.36 -22.93 -0.72
C PRO A 147 24.99 -23.19 -2.09
#